data_5b45de80243f5567a19cfcd09b4e6e1a
#
_entry.id   5b45de80243f5567a19cfcd09b4e6e1a
#
_cell.length_a   1.000
_cell.length_b   1.000
_cell.length_c   1.000
_cell.angle_alpha   90.00
_cell.angle_beta   90.00
_cell.angle_gamma   90.00
#
_symmetry.space_group_name_H-M   'P 1'
#
loop_
_entity.id
_entity.type
_entity.pdbx_description
1 polymer ?
#
loop_
_entity_poly.entity_id
_entity_poly.type
_entity_poly.pdbx_seq_one_letter_code
_entity_poly.pdbx_strand_id
1 'polypeptide(L)'
;VTQPASVRILPEPELWPRQPPVRFRKTVPTHWLEIIISEGKNRQVRRMTAKVGLPTLRLVRVAVGSLKLGELQPGEWREIAKGELPAVWQQAWSQTAAPKPHRAPQSSRAPRFKSTGAGRTARQRPK
;
A
#
# COMPACT_ATOMS: atom_id res chain seq x y z
N VAL A 1 -9.93 0.07 -22.70
CA VAL A 1 -11.25 0.58 -22.30
C VAL A 1 -11.49 0.20 -20.85
N THR A 2 -12.07 1.10 -20.04
CA THR A 2 -12.45 0.90 -18.66
C THR A 2 -13.97 0.80 -18.55
N GLN A 3 -14.45 0.14 -17.50
CA GLN A 3 -15.88 0.15 -17.15
C GLN A 3 -16.31 1.58 -16.77
N PRO A 4 -17.60 1.91 -16.90
CA PRO A 4 -18.12 3.18 -16.41
C PRO A 4 -17.81 3.37 -14.91
N ALA A 5 -17.56 4.61 -14.53
CA ALA A 5 -17.29 4.99 -13.15
C ALA A 5 -18.29 6.07 -12.70
N SER A 6 -18.70 6.03 -11.43
CA SER A 6 -19.44 7.11 -10.80
C SER A 6 -18.46 8.11 -10.20
N VAL A 7 -18.70 9.41 -10.41
CA VAL A 7 -17.82 10.47 -9.91
C VAL A 7 -18.67 11.58 -9.32
N ARG A 8 -18.28 12.06 -8.14
CA ARG A 8 -18.86 13.27 -7.53
C ARG A 8 -17.79 14.14 -6.88
N ILE A 9 -18.01 15.44 -6.87
CA ILE A 9 -17.15 16.39 -6.16
C ILE A 9 -17.50 16.32 -4.66
N LEU A 10 -16.48 16.31 -3.83
CA LEU A 10 -16.61 16.34 -2.37
C LEU A 10 -16.07 17.66 -1.81
N PRO A 11 -16.62 18.14 -0.68
CA PRO A 11 -15.93 19.10 0.17
C PRO A 11 -14.61 18.48 0.66
N GLU A 12 -13.73 19.30 1.23
CA GLU A 12 -12.49 18.80 1.79
C GLU A 12 -12.76 17.80 2.92
N PRO A 13 -12.35 16.53 2.76
CA PRO A 13 -12.61 15.52 3.77
C PRO A 13 -11.61 15.62 4.93
N GLU A 14 -12.05 15.30 6.12
CA GLU A 14 -11.17 15.14 7.28
C GLU A 14 -10.31 13.89 7.11
N LEU A 15 -9.08 14.08 6.71
CA LEU A 15 -8.09 13.01 6.51
C LEU A 15 -6.80 13.36 7.25
N TRP A 16 -6.09 12.34 7.71
CA TRP A 16 -4.77 12.49 8.28
C TRP A 16 -3.81 13.23 7.34
N PRO A 17 -2.83 14.00 7.87
CA PRO A 17 -1.83 14.68 7.05
C PRO A 17 -1.05 13.69 6.20
N ARG A 18 -0.78 14.05 4.94
CA ARG A 18 0.09 13.24 4.10
C ARG A 18 1.55 13.59 4.36
N GLN A 19 2.39 12.57 4.52
CA GLN A 19 3.84 12.73 4.59
C GLN A 19 4.52 11.96 3.44
N PRO A 20 5.35 12.63 2.62
CA PRO A 20 5.56 14.09 2.56
C PRO A 20 4.31 14.83 2.08
N PRO A 21 4.14 16.12 2.43
CA PRO A 21 2.96 16.89 2.03
C PRO A 21 2.86 17.03 0.51
N VAL A 22 1.65 17.23 0.01
CA VAL A 22 1.43 17.52 -1.40
C VAL A 22 2.03 18.90 -1.70
N ARG A 23 2.82 19.00 -2.78
CA ARG A 23 3.38 20.28 -3.20
C ARG A 23 2.25 21.28 -3.49
N PHE A 24 2.18 22.34 -2.71
CA PHE A 24 1.22 23.40 -2.90
C PHE A 24 1.57 24.25 -4.11
N ARG A 25 0.58 24.53 -4.96
CA ARG A 25 0.70 25.44 -6.11
C ARG A 25 -0.40 26.50 -6.00
N LYS A 26 -0.02 27.75 -5.78
CA LYS A 26 -0.98 28.86 -5.60
C LYS A 26 -1.92 29.08 -6.79
N THR A 27 -1.47 28.74 -8.00
CA THR A 27 -2.17 29.03 -9.26
C THR A 27 -3.02 27.88 -9.77
N VAL A 28 -2.97 26.71 -9.15
CA VAL A 28 -3.70 25.53 -9.63
C VAL A 28 -4.72 25.11 -8.58
N PRO A 29 -6.03 25.30 -8.86
CA PRO A 29 -7.07 24.85 -7.95
C PRO A 29 -7.04 23.32 -7.83
N THR A 30 -7.34 22.83 -6.64
CA THR A 30 -7.44 21.38 -6.35
C THR A 30 -8.81 21.08 -5.77
N HIS A 31 -9.36 19.91 -6.11
CA HIS A 31 -10.65 19.46 -5.64
C HIS A 31 -10.57 18.02 -5.17
N TRP A 32 -11.45 17.65 -4.26
CA TRP A 32 -11.66 16.28 -3.85
C TRP A 32 -12.75 15.64 -4.69
N LEU A 33 -12.49 14.43 -5.15
CA LEU A 33 -13.45 13.63 -5.92
C LEU A 33 -13.63 12.28 -5.23
N GLU A 34 -14.88 11.86 -5.08
CA GLU A 34 -15.18 10.45 -4.86
C GLU A 34 -15.35 9.77 -6.21
N ILE A 35 -14.66 8.66 -6.39
CA ILE A 35 -14.71 7.87 -7.62
C ILE A 35 -15.04 6.44 -7.24
N ILE A 36 -16.16 5.92 -7.75
CA ILE A 36 -16.59 4.55 -7.55
C ILE A 36 -16.37 3.79 -8.85
N ILE A 37 -15.61 2.71 -8.77
CA ILE A 37 -15.28 1.84 -9.91
C ILE A 37 -15.60 0.39 -9.54
N SER A 38 -16.00 -0.41 -10.53
CA SER A 38 -16.32 -1.83 -10.38
C SER A 38 -15.19 -2.76 -10.82
N GLU A 39 -14.06 -2.21 -11.25
CA GLU A 39 -12.89 -2.97 -11.70
C GLU A 39 -11.59 -2.41 -11.09
N GLY A 40 -10.52 -3.21 -11.10
CA GLY A 40 -9.26 -2.84 -10.45
C GLY A 40 -8.04 -3.07 -11.34
N LYS A 41 -7.87 -2.28 -12.41
CA LYS A 41 -6.66 -2.34 -13.26
C LYS A 41 -5.50 -1.56 -12.62
N ASN A 42 -4.28 -1.91 -12.98
CA ASN A 42 -3.09 -1.25 -12.47
C ASN A 42 -3.15 0.27 -12.63
N ARG A 43 -3.08 0.99 -11.50
CA ARG A 43 -3.12 2.46 -11.41
C ARG A 43 -4.30 3.09 -12.16
N GLN A 44 -5.43 2.39 -12.22
CA GLN A 44 -6.58 2.77 -13.05
C GLN A 44 -7.07 4.17 -12.77
N VAL A 45 -7.41 4.51 -11.53
CA VAL A 45 -7.91 5.85 -11.16
C VAL A 45 -6.91 6.92 -11.59
N ARG A 46 -5.62 6.76 -11.30
CA ARG A 46 -4.58 7.73 -11.69
C ARG A 46 -4.45 7.92 -13.20
N ARG A 47 -4.67 6.85 -13.97
CA ARG A 47 -4.66 6.92 -15.43
C ARG A 47 -5.92 7.59 -15.98
N MET A 48 -7.07 7.30 -15.39
CA MET A 48 -8.35 7.91 -15.78
C MET A 48 -8.33 9.41 -15.57
N THR A 49 -7.97 9.86 -14.36
CA THR A 49 -7.91 11.28 -14.01
C THR A 49 -6.87 12.04 -14.84
N ALA A 50 -5.68 11.46 -15.05
CA ALA A 50 -4.65 12.07 -15.88
C ALA A 50 -5.11 12.24 -17.34
N LYS A 51 -5.87 11.28 -17.89
CA LYS A 51 -6.37 11.34 -19.28
C LYS A 51 -7.35 12.49 -19.51
N VAL A 52 -8.07 12.90 -18.48
CA VAL A 52 -8.97 14.06 -18.54
C VAL A 52 -8.32 15.35 -18.03
N GLY A 53 -7.00 15.40 -17.93
CA GLY A 53 -6.26 16.58 -17.52
C GLY A 53 -6.23 16.88 -16.02
N LEU A 54 -6.72 15.95 -15.20
CA LEU A 54 -6.82 16.09 -13.73
C LEU A 54 -5.88 15.09 -13.01
N PRO A 55 -4.56 15.28 -13.01
CA PRO A 55 -3.63 14.34 -12.40
C PRO A 55 -3.88 14.21 -10.90
N THR A 56 -3.97 12.97 -10.42
CA THR A 56 -4.22 12.65 -9.00
C THR A 56 -3.03 13.06 -8.14
N LEU A 57 -3.22 13.98 -7.21
CA LEU A 57 -2.24 14.39 -6.22
C LEU A 57 -2.22 13.43 -5.02
N ARG A 58 -3.38 13.13 -4.47
CA ARG A 58 -3.57 12.20 -3.36
C ARG A 58 -4.68 11.20 -3.71
N LEU A 59 -4.51 9.95 -3.32
CA LEU A 59 -5.50 8.90 -3.52
C LEU A 59 -5.65 8.12 -2.23
N VAL A 60 -6.87 8.02 -1.73
CA VAL A 60 -7.23 7.26 -0.54
C VAL A 60 -8.34 6.30 -0.91
N ARG A 61 -8.21 5.03 -0.55
CA ARG A 61 -9.29 4.06 -0.68
C ARG A 61 -10.11 4.06 0.60
N VAL A 62 -11.36 4.46 0.50
CA VAL A 62 -12.26 4.60 1.66
C VAL A 62 -13.22 3.43 1.83
N ALA A 63 -13.41 2.63 0.77
CA ALA A 63 -14.28 1.46 0.83
C ALA A 63 -13.89 0.39 -0.20
N VAL A 64 -14.25 -0.85 0.06
CA VAL A 64 -14.20 -1.98 -0.86
C VAL A 64 -15.47 -2.82 -0.66
N GLY A 65 -16.40 -2.74 -1.62
CA GLY A 65 -17.73 -3.31 -1.45
C GLY A 65 -18.47 -2.67 -0.26
N SER A 66 -18.94 -3.49 0.66
CA SER A 66 -19.61 -3.03 1.89
C SER A 66 -18.64 -2.62 3.00
N LEU A 67 -17.35 -2.98 2.89
CA LEU A 67 -16.34 -2.66 3.89
C LEU A 67 -15.87 -1.22 3.75
N LYS A 68 -16.00 -0.45 4.82
CA LYS A 68 -15.52 0.93 4.92
C LYS A 68 -14.25 1.02 5.74
N LEU A 69 -13.38 1.97 5.39
CA LEU A 69 -12.17 2.26 6.15
C LEU A 69 -12.50 2.72 7.59
N GLY A 70 -13.55 3.52 7.74
CA GLY A 70 -13.94 4.10 9.02
C GLY A 70 -12.84 5.00 9.57
N GLU A 71 -12.58 4.89 10.86
CA GLU A 71 -11.62 5.70 11.62
C GLU A 71 -10.19 5.14 11.64
N LEU A 72 -9.93 4.03 10.92
CA LEU A 72 -8.60 3.43 10.86
C LEU A 72 -7.55 4.40 10.33
N GLN A 73 -6.49 4.56 11.11
CA GLN A 73 -5.35 5.41 10.78
C GLN A 73 -4.31 4.64 9.95
N PRO A 74 -3.41 5.33 9.24
CA PRO A 74 -2.31 4.67 8.51
C PRO A 74 -1.45 3.81 9.43
N GLY A 75 -1.28 2.53 9.05
CA GLY A 75 -0.53 1.54 9.84
C GLY A 75 -1.38 0.74 10.82
N GLU A 76 -2.63 1.14 11.05
CA GLU A 76 -3.58 0.36 11.86
C GLU A 76 -4.25 -0.73 11.02
N TRP A 77 -4.72 -1.75 11.70
CA TRP A 77 -5.49 -2.83 11.13
C TRP A 77 -6.57 -3.31 12.10
N ARG A 78 -7.59 -3.94 11.58
CA ARG A 78 -8.62 -4.63 12.37
C ARG A 78 -8.96 -5.96 11.75
N GLU A 79 -9.36 -6.90 12.56
CA GLU A 79 -9.95 -8.14 12.07
C GLU A 79 -11.37 -7.89 11.57
N ILE A 80 -11.73 -8.61 10.52
CA ILE A 80 -13.05 -8.54 9.90
C ILE A 80 -13.72 -9.89 10.09
N ALA A 81 -14.88 -9.92 10.73
CA ALA A 81 -15.65 -11.13 10.88
C ALA A 81 -16.15 -11.62 9.50
N LYS A 82 -16.25 -12.94 9.33
CA LYS A 82 -16.70 -13.54 8.07
C LYS A 82 -18.04 -12.97 7.59
N GLY A 83 -18.95 -12.66 8.52
CA GLY A 83 -20.26 -12.06 8.21
C GLY A 83 -20.19 -10.63 7.70
N GLU A 84 -19.13 -9.87 7.99
CA GLU A 84 -18.92 -8.51 7.49
C GLU A 84 -18.39 -8.48 6.04
N LEU A 85 -17.86 -9.60 5.55
CA LEU A 85 -17.33 -9.67 4.20
C LEU A 85 -18.45 -9.51 3.16
N PRO A 86 -18.20 -8.82 2.04
CA PRO A 86 -19.11 -8.81 0.91
C PRO A 86 -19.48 -10.24 0.50
N ALA A 87 -20.76 -10.46 0.14
CA ALA A 87 -21.29 -11.79 -0.16
C ALA A 87 -20.44 -12.57 -1.19
N VAL A 88 -19.93 -11.87 -2.21
CA VAL A 88 -19.04 -12.45 -3.23
C VAL A 88 -17.75 -13.02 -2.61
N TRP A 89 -17.20 -12.37 -1.59
CA TRP A 89 -15.98 -12.83 -0.93
C TRP A 89 -16.27 -13.94 0.09
N GLN A 90 -17.44 -13.92 0.73
CA GLN A 90 -17.87 -15.02 1.61
C GLN A 90 -17.95 -16.34 0.83
N GLN A 91 -18.50 -16.32 -0.39
CA GLN A 91 -18.57 -17.49 -1.26
C GLN A 91 -17.18 -17.95 -1.71
N ALA A 92 -16.32 -17.03 -2.15
CA ALA A 92 -14.95 -17.35 -2.54
C ALA A 92 -14.15 -17.94 -1.37
N TRP A 93 -14.31 -17.39 -0.17
CA TRP A 93 -13.66 -17.90 1.05
C TRP A 93 -14.09 -19.33 1.40
N SER A 94 -15.35 -19.67 1.18
CA SER A 94 -15.88 -21.00 1.46
C SER A 94 -15.37 -22.07 0.47
N GLN A 95 -14.94 -21.64 -0.71
CA GLN A 95 -14.41 -22.52 -1.77
C GLN A 95 -12.88 -22.67 -1.71
N THR A 96 -12.18 -21.76 -1.09
CA THR A 96 -10.74 -21.88 -0.85
C THR A 96 -10.49 -22.62 0.45
N ALA A 97 -9.92 -23.82 0.37
CA ALA A 97 -9.34 -24.49 1.54
C ALA A 97 -8.38 -23.51 2.24
N ALA A 98 -8.30 -23.58 3.58
CA ALA A 98 -7.57 -22.67 4.46
C ALA A 98 -6.27 -22.11 3.84
N PRO A 99 -6.01 -20.80 3.95
CA PRO A 99 -4.81 -20.19 3.41
C PRO A 99 -3.59 -20.92 3.95
N LYS A 100 -2.72 -21.38 3.04
CA LYS A 100 -1.43 -21.95 3.45
C LYS A 100 -0.72 -20.92 4.33
N PRO A 101 -0.22 -21.27 5.51
CA PRO A 101 0.49 -20.34 6.36
C PRO A 101 1.61 -19.68 5.56
N HIS A 102 1.66 -18.36 5.56
CA HIS A 102 2.75 -17.61 4.95
C HIS A 102 4.06 -18.15 5.50
N ARG A 103 4.85 -18.77 4.63
CA ARG A 103 6.20 -19.19 4.97
C ARG A 103 6.95 -17.95 5.40
N ALA A 104 7.30 -17.87 6.69
CA ALA A 104 8.13 -16.79 7.20
C ALA A 104 9.37 -16.64 6.30
N PRO A 105 9.82 -15.43 6.00
CA PRO A 105 11.04 -15.24 5.23
C PRO A 105 12.17 -15.94 5.96
N GLN A 106 12.75 -16.95 5.32
CA GLN A 106 13.94 -17.61 5.85
C GLN A 106 15.01 -16.53 5.98
N SER A 107 15.42 -16.26 7.22
CA SER A 107 16.51 -15.33 7.50
C SER A 107 17.71 -15.75 6.66
N SER A 108 18.09 -14.87 5.76
CA SER A 108 19.28 -15.02 4.93
C SER A 108 20.48 -15.27 5.83
N ARG A 109 21.14 -16.38 5.57
CA ARG A 109 22.39 -16.81 6.15
C ARG A 109 23.31 -15.62 6.44
N ALA A 110 23.69 -15.48 7.72
CA ALA A 110 24.73 -14.54 8.13
C ALA A 110 26.01 -14.77 7.30
N PRO A 111 26.71 -13.73 6.85
CA PRO A 111 27.95 -13.89 6.14
C PRO A 111 29.01 -14.50 7.06
N ARG A 112 29.53 -15.66 6.66
CA ARG A 112 30.60 -16.38 7.35
C ARG A 112 31.87 -15.52 7.25
N PHE A 113 32.23 -14.87 8.34
CA PHE A 113 33.49 -14.13 8.46
C PHE A 113 34.64 -15.15 8.38
N LYS A 114 35.42 -15.11 7.32
CA LYS A 114 36.70 -15.85 7.24
C LYS A 114 37.71 -15.11 8.10
N SER A 115 38.11 -15.70 9.21
CA SER A 115 39.27 -15.28 9.99
C SER A 115 40.55 -15.60 9.20
N THR A 116 41.15 -14.62 8.59
CA THR A 116 42.49 -14.73 8.07
C THR A 116 43.45 -14.55 9.22
N GLY A 117 44.00 -15.70 9.67
CA GLY A 117 45.10 -15.69 10.62
C GLY A 117 46.36 -15.15 9.93
N ALA A 118 46.81 -13.98 10.34
CA ALA A 118 48.12 -13.45 10.01
C ALA A 118 49.09 -13.76 11.16
N GLY A 119 49.84 -14.83 11.00
CA GLY A 119 51.03 -15.08 11.81
C GLY A 119 52.06 -14.01 11.53
N ARG A 120 52.47 -13.27 12.53
CA ARG A 120 53.66 -12.42 12.51
C ARG A 120 54.70 -13.02 13.41
N THR A 121 55.68 -13.65 12.78
CA THR A 121 56.97 -14.01 13.37
C THR A 121 57.79 -12.75 13.65
N ALA A 122 58.10 -12.53 14.91
CA ALA A 122 59.04 -11.52 15.36
C ALA A 122 60.45 -11.98 14.99
N ARG A 123 61.17 -11.19 14.22
CA ARG A 123 62.62 -11.32 14.01
C ARG A 123 63.34 -10.28 14.86
N GLN A 124 63.97 -10.76 15.96
CA GLN A 124 64.96 -9.98 16.70
C GLN A 124 66.21 -9.82 15.84
N ARG A 125 66.79 -8.63 15.86
CA ARG A 125 68.19 -8.37 15.48
C ARG A 125 68.94 -7.81 16.67
N PRO A 126 70.14 -8.33 16.96
CA PRO A 126 71.04 -7.75 17.97
C PRO A 126 72.00 -6.73 17.34
N LYS A 127 72.52 -5.87 18.25
CA LYS A 127 73.53 -4.82 18.19
C LYS A 127 73.11 -3.46 17.68
#